data_cf7d0a1a8f3313bc65f0c1b10b0720cf
#
_entry.id   cf7d0a1a8f3313bc65f0c1b10b0720cf
#
_cell.length_a   1.000
_cell.length_b   1.000
_cell.length_c   1.000
_cell.angle_alpha   90.00
_cell.angle_beta   90.00
_cell.angle_gamma   90.00
#
_symmetry.space_group_name_H-M   'P 1'
#
loop_
_entity.id
_entity.type
_entity.pdbx_description
1 polymer ?
#
loop_
_entity_poly.entity_id
_entity_poly.type
_entity_poly.pdbx_seq_one_letter_code
_entity_poly.pdbx_strand_id
1 'polypeptide(L)'
;MTDISPTTTSPLRMVPEELDVLASKLEVCFSIDFTSRWSDLEFEELALRAFNAQFQHNPVYRRFCEGKNVVPTSITSWRHVPMVPTTAFRYLDLVTGGHSSVRMVFQTSGTTSTTLAPGRHLVSRPSLYHASLLSNFREHVLPDVEKIKFVSLIPSPAEMPHSSLSYMVGVAADTMSSGVQWFVDGEGVLNSTGLIKALNDAALAGEDVLLLGTAFAFVHWLDELAGRELRRLPPGSRIMETGGFKARARDITKEQLYKSLSMTVGLEPNRIVNEYGMTELLSQLYESHLTQPNELQAGHAPPPWLRVRALNPTTLEPVAENESGILAFFDLANLGSVCHVLTEDVGKVIDGRVHLEGRFPGAEPRGCSRAMDELMASSQVTRR
;
A
#
# COMPACT_ATOMS: atom_id res chain seq x y z
N MET A 1 -15.83 -9.87 54.97
CA MET A 1 -14.44 -9.49 54.74
C MET A 1 -14.02 -10.20 53.46
N THR A 2 -14.21 -9.57 52.32
CA THR A 2 -13.80 -10.06 50.99
C THR A 2 -12.61 -9.27 50.56
N ASP A 3 -11.51 -9.99 50.47
CA ASP A 3 -10.18 -9.48 50.07
C ASP A 3 -10.17 -9.20 48.57
N ILE A 4 -10.07 -7.94 48.19
CA ILE A 4 -9.94 -7.53 46.79
C ILE A 4 -8.44 -7.30 46.55
N SER A 5 -7.79 -8.29 45.96
CA SER A 5 -6.41 -8.15 45.45
C SER A 5 -6.34 -7.08 44.37
N PRO A 6 -5.37 -6.16 44.40
CA PRO A 6 -5.21 -5.14 43.39
C PRO A 6 -4.69 -5.78 42.09
N THR A 7 -5.41 -5.60 40.99
CA THR A 7 -4.97 -5.87 39.63
C THR A 7 -3.72 -5.06 39.31
N THR A 8 -2.59 -5.73 39.20
CA THR A 8 -1.33 -5.16 38.72
C THR A 8 -1.49 -4.78 37.27
N THR A 9 -1.78 -3.52 37.00
CA THR A 9 -1.65 -2.92 35.67
C THR A 9 -0.15 -2.93 35.32
N SER A 10 0.21 -3.77 34.35
CA SER A 10 1.55 -3.77 33.75
C SER A 10 1.86 -2.37 33.21
N PRO A 11 3.00 -1.75 33.55
CA PRO A 11 3.31 -0.42 33.05
C PRO A 11 3.42 -0.47 31.53
N LEU A 12 2.58 0.29 30.85
CA LEU A 12 2.71 0.59 29.42
C LEU A 12 4.13 1.15 29.21
N ARG A 13 4.99 0.36 28.57
CA ARG A 13 6.34 0.79 28.23
C ARG A 13 6.20 1.90 27.21
N MET A 14 6.41 3.14 27.63
CA MET A 14 6.29 4.32 26.77
C MET A 14 7.24 4.20 25.59
N VAL A 15 6.74 4.47 24.39
CA VAL A 15 7.56 4.61 23.19
C VAL A 15 8.44 5.86 23.39
N PRO A 16 9.71 5.84 23.00
CA PRO A 16 10.60 6.98 23.24
C PRO A 16 10.04 8.29 22.68
N GLU A 17 10.13 9.35 23.44
CA GLU A 17 9.59 10.69 23.13
C GLU A 17 10.03 11.20 21.75
N GLU A 18 11.27 10.95 21.35
CA GLU A 18 11.80 11.33 20.04
C GLU A 18 11.06 10.67 18.85
N LEU A 19 10.66 9.41 19.01
CA LEU A 19 9.91 8.69 17.98
C LEU A 19 8.49 9.25 17.85
N ASP A 20 7.87 9.64 18.97
CA ASP A 20 6.53 10.26 18.97
C ASP A 20 6.57 11.66 18.37
N VAL A 21 7.58 12.46 18.67
CA VAL A 21 7.79 13.78 18.07
C VAL A 21 7.97 13.68 16.56
N LEU A 22 8.78 12.73 16.08
CA LEU A 22 8.97 12.53 14.65
C LEU A 22 7.68 12.06 13.97
N ALA A 23 6.95 11.12 14.57
CA ALA A 23 5.68 10.65 14.06
C ALA A 23 4.67 11.79 13.92
N SER A 24 4.50 12.60 14.97
CA SER A 24 3.59 13.76 14.94
C SER A 24 4.00 14.79 13.86
N LYS A 25 5.30 15.03 13.67
CA LYS A 25 5.80 15.88 12.60
C LYS A 25 5.40 15.31 11.22
N LEU A 26 5.58 14.01 11.00
CA LEU A 26 5.24 13.34 9.75
C LEU A 26 3.72 13.36 9.49
N GLU A 27 2.88 13.11 10.51
CA GLU A 27 1.42 13.20 10.39
C GLU A 27 0.97 14.59 9.92
N VAL A 28 1.54 15.65 10.49
CA VAL A 28 1.28 17.02 10.04
C VAL A 28 1.73 17.22 8.60
N CYS A 29 2.96 16.78 8.26
CA CYS A 29 3.50 16.91 6.91
C CYS A 29 2.65 16.17 5.86
N PHE A 30 2.12 14.98 6.19
CA PHE A 30 1.25 14.21 5.27
C PHE A 30 -0.12 14.86 5.08
N SER A 31 -0.60 15.62 6.07
CA SER A 31 -1.92 16.28 6.05
C SER A 31 -1.90 17.68 5.44
N ILE A 32 -0.73 18.30 5.32
CA ILE A 32 -0.58 19.60 4.67
C ILE A 32 -0.65 19.39 3.15
N ASP A 33 -1.18 20.40 2.47
CA ASP A 33 -1.41 20.46 1.04
C ASP A 33 -0.45 19.59 0.21
N PHE A 34 -1.00 18.57 -0.44
CA PHE A 34 -0.29 17.63 -1.28
C PHE A 34 0.50 18.30 -2.42
N THR A 35 0.07 19.51 -2.81
CA THR A 35 0.69 20.33 -3.86
C THR A 35 2.01 20.95 -3.41
N SER A 36 2.25 21.12 -2.11
CA SER A 36 3.55 21.54 -1.58
C SER A 36 4.53 20.37 -1.72
N ARG A 37 5.23 20.33 -2.85
CA ARG A 37 6.27 19.31 -3.11
C ARG A 37 7.36 19.46 -2.06
N TRP A 38 7.58 18.39 -1.29
CA TRP A 38 8.75 18.32 -0.43
C TRP A 38 10.00 18.43 -1.28
N SER A 39 10.92 19.30 -0.88
CA SER A 39 12.24 19.34 -1.49
C SER A 39 12.99 18.03 -1.21
N ASP A 40 13.94 17.69 -2.05
CA ASP A 40 14.78 16.53 -1.80
C ASP A 40 15.56 16.65 -0.49
N LEU A 41 15.91 17.87 -0.07
CA LEU A 41 16.59 18.12 1.21
C LEU A 41 15.67 17.85 2.40
N GLU A 42 14.41 18.25 2.36
CA GLU A 42 13.45 17.97 3.43
C GLU A 42 13.18 16.47 3.55
N PHE A 43 13.02 15.79 2.40
CA PHE A 43 12.89 14.34 2.39
C PHE A 43 14.13 13.66 2.97
N GLU A 44 15.34 14.07 2.55
CA GLU A 44 16.62 13.53 3.02
C GLU A 44 16.73 13.65 4.55
N GLU A 45 16.46 14.85 5.10
CA GLU A 45 16.49 15.08 6.56
C GLU A 45 15.54 14.13 7.29
N LEU A 46 14.27 14.04 6.85
CA LEU A 46 13.28 13.21 7.51
C LEU A 46 13.59 11.71 7.36
N ALA A 47 14.12 11.30 6.21
CA ALA A 47 14.51 9.92 5.96
C ALA A 47 15.69 9.47 6.85
N LEU A 48 16.71 10.31 7.02
CA LEU A 48 17.83 10.02 7.92
C LEU A 48 17.40 10.02 9.38
N ARG A 49 16.48 10.90 9.78
CA ARG A 49 15.88 10.87 11.13
C ARG A 49 15.06 9.61 11.37
N ALA A 50 14.26 9.19 10.38
CA ALA A 50 13.50 7.94 10.45
C ALA A 50 14.44 6.72 10.54
N PHE A 51 15.51 6.68 9.76
CA PHE A 51 16.55 5.66 9.86
C PHE A 51 17.17 5.60 11.25
N ASN A 52 17.58 6.75 11.82
CA ASN A 52 18.13 6.80 13.17
C ASN A 52 17.15 6.25 14.20
N ALA A 53 15.88 6.64 14.15
CA ALA A 53 14.85 6.14 15.06
C ALA A 53 14.66 4.61 14.91
N GLN A 54 14.61 4.10 13.69
CA GLN A 54 14.49 2.67 13.44
C GLN A 54 15.74 1.90 13.88
N PHE A 55 16.92 2.42 13.62
CA PHE A 55 18.16 1.82 14.11
C PHE A 55 18.17 1.72 15.64
N GLN A 56 17.71 2.73 16.35
CA GLN A 56 17.70 2.73 17.82
C GLN A 56 16.59 1.86 18.41
N HIS A 57 15.41 1.82 17.81
CA HIS A 57 14.20 1.26 18.41
C HIS A 57 13.63 0.01 17.71
N ASN A 58 14.34 -0.53 16.69
CA ASN A 58 14.05 -1.81 16.06
C ASN A 58 15.29 -2.73 16.17
N PRO A 59 15.35 -3.60 17.18
CA PRO A 59 16.54 -4.42 17.44
C PRO A 59 16.89 -5.38 16.28
N VAL A 60 15.90 -5.85 15.54
CA VAL A 60 16.11 -6.73 14.36
C VAL A 60 16.79 -5.93 13.25
N TYR A 61 16.27 -4.75 12.95
CA TYR A 61 16.81 -3.89 11.92
C TYR A 61 18.19 -3.33 12.28
N ARG A 62 18.42 -2.98 13.57
CA ARG A 62 19.74 -2.55 14.05
C ARG A 62 20.82 -3.57 13.75
N ARG A 63 20.61 -4.86 14.17
CA ARG A 63 21.59 -5.92 13.92
C ARG A 63 21.88 -6.11 12.43
N PHE A 64 20.86 -5.99 11.60
CA PHE A 64 21.04 -6.04 10.15
C PHE A 64 21.92 -4.91 9.63
N CYS A 65 21.70 -3.68 10.08
CA CYS A 65 22.50 -2.53 9.71
C CYS A 65 23.96 -2.66 10.22
N GLU A 66 24.13 -3.09 11.46
CA GLU A 66 25.46 -3.35 12.05
C GLU A 66 26.23 -4.44 11.27
N GLY A 67 25.53 -5.52 10.86
CA GLY A 67 26.12 -6.57 10.00
C GLY A 67 26.56 -6.07 8.63
N LYS A 68 26.00 -4.96 8.17
CA LYS A 68 26.43 -4.25 6.93
C LYS A 68 27.46 -3.15 7.18
N ASN A 69 27.91 -2.95 8.42
CA ASN A 69 28.74 -1.83 8.86
C ASN A 69 28.09 -0.46 8.56
N VAL A 70 26.76 -0.38 8.61
CA VAL A 70 26.01 0.86 8.42
C VAL A 70 25.40 1.30 9.75
N VAL A 71 25.78 2.49 10.20
CA VAL A 71 25.23 3.16 11.37
C VAL A 71 24.75 4.56 10.98
N PRO A 72 23.83 5.19 11.74
CA PRO A 72 23.28 6.50 11.36
C PRO A 72 24.32 7.58 11.09
N THR A 73 25.45 7.54 11.81
CA THR A 73 26.55 8.50 11.64
C THR A 73 27.46 8.21 10.43
N SER A 74 27.35 7.05 9.79
CA SER A 74 28.22 6.64 8.67
C SER A 74 27.63 6.99 7.29
N ILE A 75 26.37 7.45 7.23
CA ILE A 75 25.69 7.76 5.97
C ILE A 75 25.11 9.17 5.98
N THR A 76 25.08 9.78 4.82
CA THR A 76 24.55 11.12 4.59
C THR A 76 23.40 11.15 3.58
N SER A 77 22.99 9.98 3.06
CA SER A 77 21.88 9.87 2.15
C SER A 77 21.01 8.65 2.44
N TRP A 78 19.69 8.84 2.34
CA TRP A 78 18.69 7.77 2.47
C TRP A 78 18.93 6.62 1.50
N ARG A 79 19.59 6.90 0.37
CA ARG A 79 19.92 5.91 -0.66
C ARG A 79 20.86 4.82 -0.15
N HIS A 80 21.63 5.11 0.91
CA HIS A 80 22.55 4.16 1.55
C HIS A 80 21.96 3.45 2.77
N VAL A 81 20.74 3.80 3.17
CA VAL A 81 20.02 3.09 4.25
C VAL A 81 19.77 1.64 3.81
N PRO A 82 20.10 0.64 4.64
CA PRO A 82 19.92 -0.77 4.28
C PRO A 82 18.46 -1.11 3.96
N MET A 83 18.23 -1.76 2.82
CA MET A 83 16.92 -2.18 2.34
C MET A 83 16.53 -3.53 2.93
N VAL A 84 15.30 -3.66 3.41
CA VAL A 84 14.73 -4.92 3.93
C VAL A 84 13.88 -5.56 2.83
N PRO A 85 14.16 -6.81 2.42
CA PRO A 85 13.33 -7.53 1.46
C PRO A 85 11.91 -7.75 2.00
N THR A 86 10.89 -7.67 1.14
CA THR A 86 9.48 -7.94 1.52
C THR A 86 9.31 -9.35 2.08
N THR A 87 10.08 -10.33 1.63
CA THR A 87 10.09 -11.69 2.17
C THR A 87 10.44 -11.76 3.66
N ALA A 88 11.16 -10.77 4.20
CA ALA A 88 11.52 -10.70 5.61
C ALA A 88 10.31 -10.57 6.54
N PHE A 89 9.24 -9.92 6.09
CA PHE A 89 7.99 -9.75 6.86
C PHE A 89 7.29 -11.10 7.16
N ARG A 90 7.70 -12.16 6.49
CA ARG A 90 7.20 -13.52 6.75
C ARG A 90 7.90 -14.19 7.94
N TYR A 91 9.14 -13.83 8.19
CA TYR A 91 9.99 -14.54 9.14
C TYR A 91 10.33 -13.70 10.38
N LEU A 92 10.25 -12.37 10.27
CA LEU A 92 10.73 -11.45 11.29
C LEU A 92 9.65 -10.46 11.70
N ASP A 93 9.63 -10.15 12.97
CA ASP A 93 8.78 -9.09 13.53
C ASP A 93 9.53 -7.74 13.42
N LEU A 94 9.29 -7.07 12.32
CA LEU A 94 9.89 -5.76 12.01
C LEU A 94 9.04 -4.66 12.63
N VAL A 95 9.30 -4.32 13.88
CA VAL A 95 8.54 -3.30 14.62
C VAL A 95 9.47 -2.33 15.34
N THR A 96 9.25 -1.03 15.09
CA THR A 96 9.96 0.06 15.76
C THR A 96 9.17 0.51 16.98
N GLY A 97 9.84 0.51 18.16
CA GLY A 97 9.22 0.80 19.46
C GLY A 97 8.79 -0.45 20.25
N GLY A 98 9.01 -1.65 19.69
CA GLY A 98 8.76 -2.94 20.34
C GLY A 98 7.31 -3.45 20.21
N HIS A 99 7.11 -4.73 20.53
CA HIS A 99 5.82 -5.42 20.34
C HIS A 99 4.65 -4.79 21.12
N SER A 100 4.90 -4.20 22.28
CA SER A 100 3.85 -3.53 23.07
C SER A 100 3.26 -2.29 22.40
N SER A 101 3.94 -1.75 21.39
CA SER A 101 3.46 -0.61 20.61
C SER A 101 2.54 -1.02 19.45
N VAL A 102 2.49 -2.30 19.06
CA VAL A 102 1.68 -2.80 17.95
C VAL A 102 0.20 -2.55 18.22
N ARG A 103 -0.50 -1.97 17.26
CA ARG A 103 -1.93 -1.65 17.32
C ARG A 103 -2.74 -2.47 16.32
N MET A 104 -2.13 -2.87 15.20
CA MET A 104 -2.76 -3.73 14.20
C MET A 104 -1.72 -4.57 13.47
N VAL A 105 -2.18 -5.62 12.81
CA VAL A 105 -1.34 -6.54 12.02
C VAL A 105 -2.00 -6.74 10.68
N PHE A 106 -1.30 -6.39 9.61
CA PHE A 106 -1.68 -6.79 8.27
C PHE A 106 -0.97 -8.07 7.85
N GLN A 107 -1.62 -8.88 7.01
CA GLN A 107 -1.09 -10.13 6.50
C GLN A 107 -1.06 -10.12 4.97
N THR A 108 0.00 -10.65 4.41
CA THR A 108 0.08 -10.83 2.95
C THR A 108 -0.86 -11.94 2.49
N SER A 109 -1.42 -11.78 1.29
CA SER A 109 -2.44 -12.70 0.72
C SER A 109 -1.95 -14.11 0.39
N GLY A 110 -0.77 -14.55 0.81
CA GLY A 110 -0.29 -15.93 0.73
C GLY A 110 -0.34 -16.62 -0.66
N THR A 111 -0.42 -15.88 -1.75
CA THR A 111 -0.73 -16.39 -3.10
C THR A 111 0.33 -17.28 -3.75
N THR A 112 1.52 -17.43 -3.15
CA THR A 112 2.65 -18.14 -3.78
C THR A 112 2.92 -19.53 -3.22
N SER A 113 2.40 -19.89 -2.05
CA SER A 113 2.59 -21.23 -1.48
C SER A 113 1.57 -21.49 -0.37
N THR A 114 0.84 -22.59 -0.46
CA THR A 114 -0.08 -23.07 0.58
C THR A 114 0.63 -23.59 1.84
N THR A 115 1.95 -23.68 1.83
CA THR A 115 2.77 -24.30 2.90
C THR A 115 3.50 -23.28 3.78
N LEU A 116 3.60 -22.01 3.38
CA LEU A 116 4.31 -20.98 4.14
C LEU A 116 3.32 -20.03 4.82
N ALA A 117 3.61 -19.66 6.07
CA ALA A 117 2.84 -18.66 6.79
C ALA A 117 2.82 -17.32 6.05
N PRO A 118 1.71 -16.53 6.10
CA PRO A 118 1.66 -15.20 5.51
C PRO A 118 2.68 -14.26 6.16
N GLY A 119 3.21 -13.32 5.38
CA GLY A 119 4.00 -12.23 5.91
C GLY A 119 3.14 -11.33 6.80
N ARG A 120 3.74 -10.73 7.85
CA ARG A 120 3.04 -9.89 8.81
C ARG A 120 3.66 -8.51 8.87
N HIS A 121 2.88 -7.49 8.61
CA HIS A 121 3.27 -6.11 8.87
C HIS A 121 2.68 -5.67 10.21
N LEU A 122 3.54 -5.47 11.19
CA LEU A 122 3.19 -5.04 12.54
C LEU A 122 3.13 -3.51 12.57
N VAL A 123 1.92 -2.95 12.59
CA VAL A 123 1.72 -1.50 12.53
C VAL A 123 1.59 -0.95 13.96
N SER A 124 2.58 -0.18 14.37
CA SER A 124 2.60 0.46 15.69
C SER A 124 1.94 1.85 15.70
N ARG A 125 1.82 2.50 14.53
CA ARG A 125 1.32 3.88 14.38
C ARG A 125 0.27 3.98 13.28
N PRO A 126 -0.98 3.56 13.56
CA PRO A 126 -2.08 3.67 12.57
C PRO A 126 -2.35 5.10 12.12
N SER A 127 -2.12 6.10 12.96
CA SER A 127 -2.31 7.52 12.65
C SER A 127 -1.44 7.99 11.47
N LEU A 128 -0.18 7.53 11.38
CA LEU A 128 0.67 7.78 10.21
C LEU A 128 0.09 7.16 8.94
N TYR A 129 -0.42 5.92 9.03
CA TYR A 129 -1.07 5.29 7.90
C TYR A 129 -2.32 6.06 7.47
N HIS A 130 -3.16 6.49 8.43
CA HIS A 130 -4.35 7.26 8.10
C HIS A 130 -4.00 8.60 7.45
N ALA A 131 -3.01 9.33 7.97
CA ALA A 131 -2.59 10.60 7.39
C ALA A 131 -2.06 10.42 5.95
N SER A 132 -1.20 9.41 5.73
CA SER A 132 -0.69 9.05 4.39
C SER A 132 -1.82 8.66 3.43
N LEU A 133 -2.65 7.71 3.85
CA LEU A 133 -3.74 7.17 3.07
C LEU A 133 -4.74 8.25 2.65
N LEU A 134 -5.29 8.99 3.63
CA LEU A 134 -6.40 9.92 3.37
C LEU A 134 -5.98 11.07 2.48
N SER A 135 -4.79 11.64 2.69
CA SER A 135 -4.27 12.71 1.86
C SER A 135 -4.06 12.26 0.42
N ASN A 136 -3.40 11.11 0.22
CA ASN A 136 -3.08 10.57 -1.09
C ASN A 136 -4.33 10.08 -1.86
N PHE A 137 -5.26 9.42 -1.15
CA PHE A 137 -6.54 9.00 -1.72
C PHE A 137 -7.38 10.20 -2.17
N ARG A 138 -7.44 11.25 -1.35
CA ARG A 138 -8.12 12.51 -1.69
C ARG A 138 -7.59 13.08 -2.98
N GLU A 139 -6.28 13.23 -3.10
CA GLU A 139 -5.62 13.84 -4.26
C GLU A 139 -5.88 13.08 -5.56
N HIS A 140 -5.80 11.75 -5.52
CA HIS A 140 -5.82 10.95 -6.74
C HIS A 140 -7.17 10.32 -7.07
N VAL A 141 -8.02 10.05 -6.09
CA VAL A 141 -9.30 9.35 -6.30
C VAL A 141 -10.50 10.29 -6.17
N LEU A 142 -10.42 11.28 -5.29
CA LEU A 142 -11.53 12.22 -5.02
C LEU A 142 -11.08 13.68 -5.05
N PRO A 143 -10.36 14.15 -6.10
CA PRO A 143 -9.82 15.51 -6.12
C PRO A 143 -10.90 16.61 -6.28
N ASP A 144 -12.04 16.26 -6.85
CA ASP A 144 -13.13 17.13 -7.30
C ASP A 144 -14.42 16.99 -6.47
N VAL A 145 -14.46 16.07 -5.49
CA VAL A 145 -15.64 15.83 -4.65
C VAL A 145 -15.25 15.62 -3.19
N GLU A 146 -16.05 16.13 -2.26
CA GLU A 146 -15.81 15.95 -0.82
C GLU A 146 -16.22 14.54 -0.37
N LYS A 147 -17.40 14.09 -0.78
CA LYS A 147 -17.96 12.77 -0.50
C LYS A 147 -18.62 12.16 -1.71
N ILE A 148 -18.54 10.84 -1.84
CA ILE A 148 -19.15 10.07 -2.91
C ILE A 148 -19.62 8.72 -2.33
N LYS A 149 -20.63 8.09 -2.92
CA LYS A 149 -21.07 6.75 -2.50
C LYS A 149 -20.03 5.70 -2.91
N PHE A 150 -19.61 4.88 -1.95
CA PHE A 150 -18.70 3.77 -2.20
C PHE A 150 -19.46 2.48 -2.50
N VAL A 151 -19.09 1.82 -3.58
CA VAL A 151 -19.59 0.51 -4.01
C VAL A 151 -18.38 -0.40 -4.16
N SER A 152 -18.22 -1.35 -3.22
CA SER A 152 -16.98 -2.11 -3.09
C SER A 152 -17.14 -3.57 -3.51
N LEU A 153 -16.25 -4.00 -4.43
CA LEU A 153 -15.95 -5.39 -4.75
C LEU A 153 -14.71 -5.90 -3.97
N ILE A 154 -14.39 -5.24 -2.88
CA ILE A 154 -13.37 -5.63 -1.91
C ILE A 154 -14.11 -5.95 -0.63
N PRO A 155 -13.81 -7.04 0.10
CA PRO A 155 -14.46 -7.37 1.36
C PRO A 155 -14.30 -6.26 2.41
N SER A 156 -15.27 -6.16 3.32
CA SER A 156 -15.21 -5.18 4.41
C SER A 156 -14.07 -5.46 5.39
N PRO A 157 -13.59 -4.45 6.14
CA PRO A 157 -12.60 -4.65 7.21
C PRO A 157 -13.09 -5.62 8.30
N ALA A 158 -14.40 -5.71 8.52
CA ALA A 158 -14.98 -6.63 9.50
C ALA A 158 -14.84 -8.09 9.07
N GLU A 159 -14.94 -8.37 7.77
CA GLU A 159 -14.80 -9.72 7.21
C GLU A 159 -13.32 -10.08 6.97
N MET A 160 -12.47 -9.11 6.65
CA MET A 160 -11.04 -9.30 6.37
C MET A 160 -10.16 -8.41 7.26
N PRO A 161 -10.13 -8.62 8.60
CA PRO A 161 -9.49 -7.69 9.55
C PRO A 161 -7.97 -7.59 9.41
N HIS A 162 -7.33 -8.55 8.72
CA HIS A 162 -5.89 -8.54 8.47
C HIS A 162 -5.52 -8.11 7.04
N SER A 163 -6.50 -7.74 6.21
CA SER A 163 -6.26 -7.23 4.87
C SER A 163 -5.97 -5.73 4.92
N SER A 164 -4.76 -5.33 4.50
CA SER A 164 -4.40 -3.90 4.35
C SER A 164 -5.30 -3.19 3.34
N LEU A 165 -5.69 -3.88 2.27
CA LEU A 165 -6.58 -3.34 1.25
C LEU A 165 -8.00 -3.10 1.78
N SER A 166 -8.60 -4.07 2.47
CA SER A 166 -9.92 -3.90 3.10
C SER A 166 -9.90 -2.77 4.14
N TYR A 167 -8.84 -2.71 4.93
CA TYR A 167 -8.65 -1.65 5.91
C TYR A 167 -8.53 -0.26 5.25
N MET A 168 -7.73 -0.15 4.18
CA MET A 168 -7.61 1.07 3.38
C MET A 168 -8.97 1.59 2.90
N VAL A 169 -9.76 0.71 2.27
CA VAL A 169 -11.09 1.08 1.76
C VAL A 169 -12.02 1.46 2.90
N GLY A 170 -11.96 0.76 4.05
CA GLY A 170 -12.76 1.09 5.23
C GLY A 170 -12.46 2.49 5.78
N VAL A 171 -11.18 2.83 5.99
CA VAL A 171 -10.75 4.15 6.46
C VAL A 171 -11.14 5.27 5.49
N ALA A 172 -10.97 5.03 4.18
CA ALA A 172 -11.40 5.99 3.17
C ALA A 172 -12.93 6.15 3.17
N ALA A 173 -13.69 5.04 3.32
CA ALA A 173 -15.15 5.08 3.37
C ALA A 173 -15.67 5.83 4.61
N ASP A 174 -15.10 5.59 5.78
CA ASP A 174 -15.50 6.27 7.03
C ASP A 174 -15.34 7.80 6.92
N THR A 175 -14.34 8.25 6.17
CA THR A 175 -14.01 9.68 6.08
C THR A 175 -14.65 10.36 4.86
N MET A 176 -14.68 9.69 3.72
CA MET A 176 -14.94 10.28 2.40
C MET A 176 -16.18 9.73 1.71
N SER A 177 -16.91 8.77 2.31
CA SER A 177 -18.14 8.29 1.67
C SER A 177 -19.38 9.03 2.15
N SER A 178 -20.38 9.14 1.26
CA SER A 178 -21.78 9.44 1.62
C SER A 178 -22.54 8.19 2.09
N GLY A 179 -21.93 7.02 1.96
CA GLY A 179 -22.42 5.70 2.33
C GLY A 179 -21.60 4.63 1.61
N VAL A 180 -21.44 3.46 2.22
CA VAL A 180 -20.68 2.34 1.65
C VAL A 180 -21.52 1.08 1.56
N GLN A 181 -21.38 0.35 0.45
CA GLN A 181 -21.97 -0.96 0.23
C GLN A 181 -20.88 -1.95 -0.19
N TRP A 182 -20.88 -3.12 0.46
CA TRP A 182 -19.89 -4.18 0.23
C TRP A 182 -20.59 -5.34 -0.50
N PHE A 183 -20.00 -5.80 -1.60
CA PHE A 183 -20.58 -6.83 -2.47
C PHE A 183 -19.75 -8.09 -2.60
N VAL A 184 -18.59 -8.15 -1.94
CA VAL A 184 -17.77 -9.36 -1.83
C VAL A 184 -17.60 -9.67 -0.35
N ASP A 185 -17.82 -10.91 0.04
CA ASP A 185 -17.67 -11.39 1.42
C ASP A 185 -16.21 -11.81 1.73
N GLY A 186 -15.99 -12.26 2.98
CA GLY A 186 -14.67 -12.71 3.44
C GLY A 186 -14.16 -13.99 2.75
N GLU A 187 -15.02 -14.76 2.10
CA GLU A 187 -14.69 -15.94 1.31
C GLU A 187 -14.43 -15.60 -0.17
N GLY A 188 -14.62 -14.34 -0.55
CA GLY A 188 -14.44 -13.83 -1.91
C GLY A 188 -15.65 -14.06 -2.83
N VAL A 189 -16.83 -14.37 -2.27
CA VAL A 189 -18.07 -14.58 -3.05
C VAL A 189 -18.68 -13.23 -3.41
N LEU A 190 -18.95 -13.00 -4.68
CA LEU A 190 -19.53 -11.77 -5.21
C LEU A 190 -21.07 -11.83 -5.18
N ASN A 191 -21.69 -10.86 -4.54
CA ASN A 191 -23.14 -10.60 -4.68
C ASN A 191 -23.42 -9.77 -5.94
N SER A 192 -23.31 -10.38 -7.10
CA SER A 192 -23.48 -9.74 -8.41
C SER A 192 -24.88 -9.13 -8.60
N THR A 193 -25.93 -9.80 -8.11
CA THR A 193 -27.32 -9.30 -8.23
C THR A 193 -27.51 -8.03 -7.38
N GLY A 194 -27.02 -8.02 -6.15
CA GLY A 194 -27.06 -6.84 -5.29
C GLY A 194 -26.26 -5.67 -5.86
N LEU A 195 -25.08 -5.95 -6.41
CA LEU A 195 -24.21 -4.95 -7.05
C LEU A 195 -24.92 -4.28 -8.24
N ILE A 196 -25.48 -5.07 -9.17
CA ILE A 196 -26.21 -4.56 -10.34
C ILE A 196 -27.38 -3.67 -9.91
N LYS A 197 -28.13 -4.13 -8.89
CA LYS A 197 -29.24 -3.33 -8.32
C LYS A 197 -28.74 -2.00 -7.77
N ALA A 198 -27.69 -2.01 -6.96
CA ALA A 198 -27.13 -0.79 -6.35
C ALA A 198 -26.62 0.22 -7.37
N LEU A 199 -25.93 -0.25 -8.43
CA LEU A 199 -25.47 0.61 -9.51
C LEU A 199 -26.64 1.18 -10.33
N ASN A 200 -27.67 0.39 -10.62
CA ASN A 200 -28.86 0.85 -11.31
C ASN A 200 -29.67 1.87 -10.48
N ASP A 201 -29.78 1.64 -9.17
CA ASP A 201 -30.46 2.57 -8.25
C ASP A 201 -29.71 3.92 -8.20
N ALA A 202 -28.38 3.89 -8.11
CA ALA A 202 -27.55 5.10 -8.14
C ALA A 202 -27.68 5.84 -9.47
N ALA A 203 -27.65 5.12 -10.60
CA ALA A 203 -27.84 5.70 -11.93
C ALA A 203 -29.22 6.36 -12.08
N LEU A 204 -30.28 5.74 -11.56
CA LEU A 204 -31.64 6.31 -11.57
C LEU A 204 -31.77 7.55 -10.69
N ALA A 205 -31.08 7.57 -9.56
CA ALA A 205 -31.06 8.70 -8.65
C ALA A 205 -30.14 9.85 -9.11
N GLY A 206 -29.32 9.64 -10.15
CA GLY A 206 -28.29 10.60 -10.56
C GLY A 206 -27.17 10.72 -9.51
N GLU A 207 -26.97 9.70 -8.66
CA GLU A 207 -25.97 9.68 -7.59
C GLU A 207 -24.64 9.16 -8.12
N ASP A 208 -23.58 9.97 -8.02
CA ASP A 208 -22.23 9.56 -8.38
C ASP A 208 -21.71 8.46 -7.43
N VAL A 209 -21.00 7.48 -7.98
CA VAL A 209 -20.42 6.37 -7.22
C VAL A 209 -18.92 6.23 -7.48
N LEU A 210 -18.20 5.81 -6.44
CA LEU A 210 -16.85 5.25 -6.55
C LEU A 210 -16.97 3.73 -6.48
N LEU A 211 -16.72 3.07 -7.60
CA LEU A 211 -16.70 1.62 -7.71
C LEU A 211 -15.28 1.12 -7.46
N LEU A 212 -15.08 0.34 -6.38
CA LEU A 212 -13.77 -0.13 -5.94
C LEU A 212 -13.65 -1.63 -6.15
N GLY A 213 -12.53 -2.10 -6.67
CA GLY A 213 -12.31 -3.53 -6.84
C GLY A 213 -10.88 -3.90 -7.23
N THR A 214 -10.56 -5.18 -7.05
CA THR A 214 -9.34 -5.74 -7.66
C THR A 214 -9.59 -6.03 -9.14
N ALA A 215 -8.52 -6.06 -9.94
CA ALA A 215 -8.62 -6.49 -11.34
C ALA A 215 -9.35 -7.82 -11.48
N PHE A 216 -9.05 -8.79 -10.61
CA PHE A 216 -9.70 -10.10 -10.58
C PHE A 216 -11.21 -10.00 -10.29
N ALA A 217 -11.61 -9.22 -9.29
CA ALA A 217 -13.02 -9.04 -8.96
C ALA A 217 -13.80 -8.38 -10.10
N PHE A 218 -13.21 -7.42 -10.78
CA PHE A 218 -13.82 -6.79 -11.96
C PHE A 218 -13.97 -7.75 -13.13
N VAL A 219 -12.95 -8.57 -13.44
CA VAL A 219 -13.06 -9.59 -14.50
C VAL A 219 -14.19 -10.58 -14.19
N HIS A 220 -14.23 -11.07 -12.93
CA HIS A 220 -15.27 -12.00 -12.48
C HIS A 220 -16.67 -11.37 -12.59
N TRP A 221 -16.82 -10.13 -12.15
CA TRP A 221 -18.09 -9.40 -12.26
C TRP A 221 -18.53 -9.21 -13.71
N LEU A 222 -17.61 -8.84 -14.61
CA LEU A 222 -17.93 -8.70 -16.05
C LEU A 222 -18.37 -10.02 -16.68
N ASP A 223 -17.78 -11.14 -16.28
CA ASP A 223 -18.19 -12.47 -16.74
C ASP A 223 -19.61 -12.82 -16.26
N GLU A 224 -19.95 -12.50 -15.01
CA GLU A 224 -21.28 -12.74 -14.45
C GLU A 224 -22.35 -11.78 -14.97
N LEU A 225 -21.93 -10.61 -15.47
CA LEU A 225 -22.84 -9.59 -15.99
C LEU A 225 -23.43 -9.98 -17.36
N ALA A 226 -22.86 -10.97 -18.05
CA ALA A 226 -23.23 -11.36 -19.40
C ALA A 226 -24.76 -11.49 -19.58
N GLY A 227 -25.32 -10.61 -20.44
CA GLY A 227 -26.75 -10.59 -20.76
C GLY A 227 -27.64 -9.84 -19.75
N ARG A 228 -27.11 -9.21 -18.72
CA ARG A 228 -27.84 -8.34 -17.79
C ARG A 228 -27.68 -6.87 -18.17
N GLU A 229 -28.76 -6.11 -18.09
CA GLU A 229 -28.74 -4.67 -18.38
C GLU A 229 -28.20 -3.89 -17.19
N LEU A 230 -27.22 -3.04 -17.43
CA LEU A 230 -26.71 -2.03 -16.52
C LEU A 230 -26.93 -0.64 -17.09
N ARG A 231 -27.49 0.27 -16.29
CA ARG A 231 -27.62 1.68 -16.67
C ARG A 231 -26.27 2.36 -16.61
N ARG A 232 -26.07 3.33 -17.49
CA ARG A 232 -24.90 4.19 -17.44
C ARG A 232 -24.85 4.94 -16.12
N LEU A 233 -23.73 4.92 -15.46
CA LEU A 233 -23.49 5.69 -14.24
C LEU A 233 -23.43 7.19 -14.55
N PRO A 234 -23.75 8.05 -13.58
CA PRO A 234 -23.56 9.50 -13.71
C PRO A 234 -22.09 9.83 -14.02
N PRO A 235 -21.82 10.92 -14.77
CA PRO A 235 -20.47 11.22 -15.27
C PRO A 235 -19.45 11.61 -14.18
N GLY A 236 -19.91 11.98 -12.99
CA GLY A 236 -19.07 12.22 -11.83
C GLY A 236 -18.59 10.93 -11.15
N SER A 237 -19.18 9.78 -11.51
CA SER A 237 -18.73 8.48 -11.01
C SER A 237 -17.33 8.12 -11.49
N ARG A 238 -16.68 7.21 -10.77
CA ARG A 238 -15.32 6.75 -11.08
C ARG A 238 -15.08 5.32 -10.59
N ILE A 239 -14.02 4.70 -11.10
CA ILE A 239 -13.59 3.37 -10.70
C ILE A 239 -12.19 3.50 -10.08
N MET A 240 -11.94 2.79 -8.98
CA MET A 240 -10.59 2.51 -8.51
C MET A 240 -10.32 1.01 -8.66
N GLU A 241 -9.35 0.68 -9.49
CA GLU A 241 -8.87 -0.69 -9.67
C GLU A 241 -7.52 -0.84 -8.99
N THR A 242 -7.33 -1.95 -8.29
CA THR A 242 -6.07 -2.28 -7.62
C THR A 242 -5.64 -3.71 -7.91
N GLY A 243 -4.35 -3.96 -7.79
CA GLY A 243 -3.75 -5.27 -7.96
C GLY A 243 -3.31 -5.57 -9.39
N GLY A 244 -2.28 -6.41 -9.48
CA GLY A 244 -1.72 -6.82 -10.77
C GLY A 244 -2.55 -7.91 -11.44
N PHE A 245 -2.48 -7.98 -12.74
CA PHE A 245 -2.99 -9.08 -13.56
C PHE A 245 -2.18 -10.35 -13.28
N LYS A 246 -2.33 -10.93 -12.09
CA LYS A 246 -1.69 -12.20 -11.75
C LYS A 246 -2.46 -13.33 -12.44
N ALA A 247 -1.75 -14.30 -12.94
CA ALA A 247 -2.09 -15.51 -13.71
C ALA A 247 -3.36 -16.34 -13.33
N ARG A 248 -4.33 -15.76 -12.65
CA ARG A 248 -5.62 -16.37 -12.28
C ARG A 248 -6.84 -15.76 -12.99
N ALA A 249 -6.69 -14.54 -13.53
CA ALA A 249 -7.67 -14.00 -14.47
C ALA A 249 -7.27 -14.44 -15.89
N ARG A 250 -8.24 -14.68 -16.78
CA ARG A 250 -8.02 -14.91 -18.22
C ARG A 250 -6.92 -13.97 -18.73
N ASP A 251 -6.28 -14.33 -19.87
CA ASP A 251 -5.30 -13.49 -20.60
C ASP A 251 -5.95 -12.17 -21.10
N ILE A 252 -6.41 -11.33 -20.17
CA ILE A 252 -6.98 -10.01 -20.46
C ILE A 252 -5.95 -8.94 -20.09
N THR A 253 -5.66 -8.01 -21.00
CA THR A 253 -4.76 -6.89 -20.71
C THR A 253 -5.46 -5.81 -19.90
N LYS A 254 -4.68 -4.92 -19.24
CA LYS A 254 -5.18 -3.75 -18.52
C LYS A 254 -6.10 -2.90 -19.42
N GLU A 255 -5.68 -2.65 -20.66
CA GLU A 255 -6.42 -1.87 -21.64
C GLU A 255 -7.76 -2.53 -21.98
N GLN A 256 -7.78 -3.85 -22.17
CA GLN A 256 -8.99 -4.61 -22.43
C GLN A 256 -9.97 -4.55 -21.26
N LEU A 257 -9.47 -4.71 -20.01
CA LEU A 257 -10.31 -4.58 -18.82
C LEU A 257 -10.89 -3.17 -18.71
N TYR A 258 -10.08 -2.14 -18.88
CA TYR A 258 -10.52 -0.74 -18.76
C TYR A 258 -11.55 -0.39 -19.84
N LYS A 259 -11.32 -0.84 -21.08
CA LYS A 259 -12.31 -0.69 -22.15
C LYS A 259 -13.63 -1.38 -21.81
N SER A 260 -13.57 -2.60 -21.29
CA SER A 260 -14.79 -3.35 -20.91
C SER A 260 -15.52 -2.67 -19.76
N LEU A 261 -14.82 -2.21 -18.73
CA LEU A 261 -15.40 -1.45 -17.61
C LEU A 261 -16.04 -0.15 -18.11
N SER A 262 -15.32 0.67 -18.88
CA SER A 262 -15.82 1.92 -19.47
C SER A 262 -17.11 1.71 -20.24
N MET A 263 -17.15 0.71 -21.13
CA MET A 263 -18.33 0.39 -21.93
C MET A 263 -19.49 -0.08 -21.06
N THR A 264 -19.22 -0.91 -20.05
CA THR A 264 -20.22 -1.51 -19.18
C THR A 264 -20.91 -0.46 -18.30
N VAL A 265 -20.15 0.39 -17.65
CA VAL A 265 -20.72 1.39 -16.73
C VAL A 265 -20.98 2.76 -17.38
N GLY A 266 -20.52 2.94 -18.62
CA GLY A 266 -20.73 4.18 -19.40
C GLY A 266 -19.86 5.35 -18.95
N LEU A 267 -18.69 5.10 -18.40
CA LEU A 267 -17.71 6.11 -17.97
C LEU A 267 -16.57 6.24 -18.99
N GLU A 268 -15.98 7.42 -19.06
CA GLU A 268 -14.77 7.63 -19.86
C GLU A 268 -13.56 6.93 -19.22
N PRO A 269 -12.56 6.45 -19.99
CA PRO A 269 -11.39 5.74 -19.47
C PRO A 269 -10.59 6.53 -18.45
N ASN A 270 -10.54 7.86 -18.55
CA ASN A 270 -9.87 8.75 -17.58
C ASN A 270 -10.56 8.79 -16.21
N ARG A 271 -11.74 8.18 -16.06
CA ARG A 271 -12.45 7.98 -14.79
C ARG A 271 -12.02 6.69 -14.08
N ILE A 272 -11.06 5.95 -14.62
CA ILE A 272 -10.50 4.75 -13.99
C ILE A 272 -9.15 5.12 -13.39
N VAL A 273 -9.02 4.96 -12.08
CA VAL A 273 -7.79 5.17 -11.31
C VAL A 273 -7.19 3.82 -10.98
N ASN A 274 -5.91 3.63 -11.28
CA ASN A 274 -5.19 2.43 -10.87
C ASN A 274 -4.40 2.70 -9.59
N GLU A 275 -4.57 1.85 -8.60
CA GLU A 275 -3.84 1.88 -7.34
C GLU A 275 -2.76 0.80 -7.33
N TYR A 276 -1.56 1.13 -6.86
CA TYR A 276 -0.51 0.20 -6.52
C TYR A 276 -0.15 0.33 -5.05
N GLY A 277 -0.25 -0.79 -4.35
CA GLY A 277 0.14 -0.91 -2.95
C GLY A 277 0.49 -2.35 -2.59
N MET A 278 1.01 -2.53 -1.39
CA MET A 278 1.31 -3.83 -0.82
C MET A 278 1.19 -3.80 0.70
N THR A 279 1.07 -4.98 1.30
CA THR A 279 0.96 -5.11 2.77
C THR A 279 2.15 -4.50 3.51
N GLU A 280 3.35 -4.54 2.91
CA GLU A 280 4.61 -4.10 3.47
C GLU A 280 4.84 -2.57 3.38
N LEU A 281 3.97 -1.84 2.67
CA LEU A 281 3.97 -0.38 2.58
C LEU A 281 2.72 0.22 3.23
N LEU A 282 2.87 1.41 3.82
CA LEU A 282 1.76 2.21 4.36
C LEU A 282 1.45 3.44 3.50
N SER A 283 1.99 3.49 2.30
CA SER A 283 1.65 4.46 1.27
C SER A 283 1.23 3.75 -0.02
N GLN A 284 0.32 4.35 -0.77
CA GLN A 284 -0.14 3.89 -2.05
C GLN A 284 0.44 4.76 -3.17
N LEU A 285 0.53 4.22 -4.38
CA LEU A 285 0.85 4.99 -5.57
C LEU A 285 -0.35 4.93 -6.52
N TYR A 286 -0.65 6.02 -7.19
CA TYR A 286 -1.82 6.09 -8.08
C TYR A 286 -1.45 6.51 -9.49
N GLU A 287 -2.01 5.82 -10.48
CA GLU A 287 -2.11 6.29 -11.85
C GLU A 287 -3.51 6.87 -12.03
N SER A 288 -3.62 8.20 -12.01
CA SER A 288 -4.88 8.92 -12.06
C SER A 288 -4.82 10.04 -13.11
N HIS A 289 -5.88 10.17 -13.86
CA HIS A 289 -6.08 11.22 -14.87
C HIS A 289 -7.22 12.17 -14.49
N LEU A 290 -7.72 12.10 -13.26
CA LEU A 290 -8.88 12.89 -12.81
C LEU A 290 -8.56 14.39 -12.72
N THR A 291 -7.34 14.74 -12.28
CA THR A 291 -6.89 16.15 -12.13
C THR A 291 -6.30 16.72 -13.40
N GLN A 292 -5.76 15.86 -14.28
CA GLN A 292 -5.05 16.27 -15.49
C GLN A 292 -5.48 15.40 -16.69
N PRO A 293 -6.75 15.50 -17.11
CA PRO A 293 -7.30 14.59 -18.13
C PRO A 293 -6.64 14.71 -19.51
N ASN A 294 -5.93 15.81 -19.77
CA ASN A 294 -5.24 16.07 -21.04
C ASN A 294 -3.74 15.73 -21.01
N GLU A 295 -3.18 15.47 -19.84
CA GLU A 295 -1.80 15.02 -19.69
C GLU A 295 -1.81 13.51 -19.49
N LEU A 296 -1.49 12.78 -20.55
CA LEU A 296 -1.23 11.33 -20.48
C LEU A 296 0.11 11.07 -19.76
N GLN A 297 0.19 11.46 -18.51
CA GLN A 297 1.31 11.05 -17.66
C GLN A 297 1.05 9.61 -17.21
N ALA A 298 1.51 8.67 -18.02
CA ALA A 298 1.48 7.26 -17.67
C ALA A 298 2.33 6.99 -16.42
N GLY A 299 1.95 5.95 -15.67
CA GLY A 299 2.68 5.50 -14.49
C GLY A 299 2.13 6.03 -13.17
N HIS A 300 2.46 5.32 -12.11
CA HIS A 300 1.97 5.57 -10.76
C HIS A 300 2.77 6.68 -10.08
N ALA A 301 2.10 7.71 -9.61
CA ALA A 301 2.69 8.80 -8.84
C ALA A 301 2.88 8.37 -7.38
N PRO A 302 4.11 8.39 -6.84
CA PRO A 302 4.32 8.25 -5.42
C PRO A 302 3.92 9.54 -4.70
N PRO A 303 3.40 9.45 -3.44
CA PRO A 303 3.19 10.64 -2.64
C PRO A 303 4.53 11.30 -2.24
N PRO A 304 4.54 12.58 -1.83
CA PRO A 304 5.76 13.32 -1.54
C PRO A 304 6.67 12.70 -0.47
N TRP A 305 6.13 11.89 0.44
CA TRP A 305 6.85 11.18 1.52
C TRP A 305 7.33 9.78 1.15
N LEU A 306 7.21 9.40 -0.11
CA LEU A 306 7.69 8.13 -0.66
C LEU A 306 8.71 8.41 -1.76
N ARG A 307 9.82 7.68 -1.76
CA ARG A 307 10.80 7.67 -2.85
C ARG A 307 10.95 6.26 -3.40
N VAL A 308 11.12 6.18 -4.71
CA VAL A 308 11.23 4.91 -5.43
C VAL A 308 12.55 4.87 -6.21
N ARG A 309 13.17 3.70 -6.28
CA ARG A 309 14.31 3.42 -7.16
C ARG A 309 14.09 2.10 -7.89
N ALA A 310 14.52 2.05 -9.15
CA ALA A 310 14.67 0.80 -9.89
C ALA A 310 16.14 0.35 -9.76
N LEU A 311 16.36 -0.90 -9.39
CA LEU A 311 17.67 -1.45 -9.05
C LEU A 311 17.96 -2.70 -9.88
N ASN A 312 19.23 -2.90 -10.21
CA ASN A 312 19.69 -4.14 -10.82
C ASN A 312 19.40 -5.34 -9.87
N PRO A 313 18.74 -6.39 -10.33
CA PRO A 313 18.29 -7.49 -9.46
C PRO A 313 19.43 -8.32 -8.87
N THR A 314 20.64 -8.17 -9.35
CA THR A 314 21.83 -8.91 -8.86
C THR A 314 22.71 -8.07 -7.95
N THR A 315 23.03 -6.83 -8.37
CA THR A 315 23.97 -5.96 -7.65
C THR A 315 23.30 -5.05 -6.64
N LEU A 316 22.01 -4.74 -6.81
CA LEU A 316 21.23 -3.73 -6.12
C LEU A 316 21.72 -2.29 -6.36
N GLU A 317 22.56 -2.09 -7.36
CA GLU A 317 22.91 -0.74 -7.82
C GLU A 317 21.76 -0.14 -8.62
N PRO A 318 21.57 1.19 -8.58
CA PRO A 318 20.57 1.86 -9.41
C PRO A 318 20.79 1.54 -10.89
N VAL A 319 19.69 1.26 -11.61
CA VAL A 319 19.72 1.20 -13.07
C VAL A 319 19.63 2.62 -13.65
N ALA A 320 19.93 2.77 -14.95
CA ALA A 320 19.75 4.04 -15.62
C ALA A 320 18.25 4.42 -15.68
N GLU A 321 17.96 5.70 -15.84
CA GLU A 321 16.60 6.17 -16.07
C GLU A 321 15.99 5.45 -17.28
N ASN A 322 14.72 5.06 -17.19
CA ASN A 322 14.01 4.26 -18.20
C ASN A 322 14.47 2.79 -18.33
N GLU A 323 15.42 2.33 -17.56
CA GLU A 323 15.75 0.91 -17.49
C GLU A 323 14.89 0.16 -16.47
N SER A 324 14.55 -1.08 -16.79
CA SER A 324 13.81 -1.98 -15.90
C SER A 324 14.70 -2.47 -14.77
N GLY A 325 14.16 -2.44 -13.56
CA GLY A 325 14.82 -2.97 -12.38
C GLY A 325 13.83 -3.47 -11.35
N ILE A 326 14.31 -4.14 -10.30
CA ILE A 326 13.48 -4.40 -9.13
C ILE A 326 13.26 -3.11 -8.35
N LEU A 327 12.04 -2.93 -7.85
CA LEU A 327 11.65 -1.69 -7.20
C LEU A 327 12.02 -1.71 -5.71
N ALA A 328 12.61 -0.61 -5.25
CA ALA A 328 12.85 -0.35 -3.84
C ALA A 328 12.15 0.96 -3.43
N PHE A 329 11.49 0.93 -2.28
CA PHE A 329 10.67 2.03 -1.76
C PHE A 329 11.22 2.52 -0.44
N PHE A 330 11.39 3.83 -0.28
CA PHE A 330 11.62 4.45 1.02
C PHE A 330 10.35 5.19 1.43
N ASP A 331 9.57 4.59 2.32
CA ASP A 331 8.26 5.04 2.76
C ASP A 331 8.32 5.58 4.19
N LEU A 332 8.18 6.90 4.36
CA LEU A 332 8.18 7.53 5.68
C LEU A 332 6.95 7.16 6.53
N ALA A 333 5.85 6.73 5.91
CA ALA A 333 4.70 6.21 6.65
C ALA A 333 5.02 4.91 7.40
N ASN A 334 6.06 4.18 6.96
CA ASN A 334 6.56 2.95 7.62
C ASN A 334 7.46 3.22 8.84
N LEU A 335 7.46 4.43 9.42
CA LEU A 335 8.27 4.75 10.59
C LEU A 335 8.14 3.72 11.73
N GLY A 336 6.95 3.19 11.93
CA GLY A 336 6.64 2.18 12.95
C GLY A 336 7.15 0.77 12.66
N SER A 337 7.74 0.53 11.48
CA SER A 337 8.29 -0.75 11.03
C SER A 337 9.68 -0.54 10.44
N VAL A 338 9.83 -0.61 9.11
CA VAL A 338 11.06 -0.29 8.35
C VAL A 338 10.70 0.54 7.12
N CYS A 339 11.35 1.70 6.96
CA CYS A 339 11.04 2.62 5.86
C CYS A 339 11.56 2.15 4.51
N HIS A 340 12.72 1.50 4.45
CA HIS A 340 13.36 1.13 3.18
C HIS A 340 13.12 -0.34 2.85
N VAL A 341 12.23 -0.58 1.89
CA VAL A 341 11.75 -1.91 1.50
C VAL A 341 12.21 -2.24 0.09
N LEU A 342 12.74 -3.45 -0.09
CA LEU A 342 13.14 -4.02 -1.36
C LEU A 342 12.10 -5.05 -1.80
N THR A 343 11.53 -4.87 -2.99
CA THR A 343 10.47 -5.74 -3.51
C THR A 343 10.97 -6.72 -4.56
N GLU A 344 10.09 -7.63 -4.97
CA GLU A 344 10.28 -8.48 -6.16
C GLU A 344 9.52 -7.91 -7.38
N ASP A 345 8.87 -6.76 -7.23
CA ASP A 345 8.17 -6.12 -8.34
C ASP A 345 9.18 -5.42 -9.26
N VAL A 346 8.94 -5.52 -10.56
CA VAL A 346 9.78 -4.98 -11.63
C VAL A 346 9.08 -3.79 -12.26
N GLY A 347 9.86 -2.77 -12.55
CA GLY A 347 9.36 -1.59 -13.23
C GLY A 347 10.46 -0.61 -13.56
N LYS A 348 10.05 0.51 -14.16
CA LYS A 348 10.89 1.65 -14.49
C LYS A 348 10.47 2.86 -13.67
N VAL A 349 11.42 3.74 -13.40
CA VAL A 349 11.12 5.05 -12.84
C VAL A 349 11.42 6.10 -13.91
N ILE A 350 10.39 6.82 -14.34
CA ILE A 350 10.44 7.82 -15.40
C ILE A 350 9.79 9.09 -14.86
N ASP A 351 10.49 10.20 -14.86
CA ASP A 351 10.01 11.49 -14.33
C ASP A 351 9.41 11.36 -12.91
N GLY A 352 10.01 10.50 -12.08
CA GLY A 352 9.56 10.23 -10.71
C GLY A 352 8.32 9.33 -10.59
N ARG A 353 7.75 8.83 -11.70
CA ARG A 353 6.61 7.91 -11.73
C ARG A 353 7.07 6.48 -11.94
N VAL A 354 6.30 5.55 -11.39
CA VAL A 354 6.57 4.11 -11.46
C VAL A 354 5.74 3.48 -12.58
N HIS A 355 6.43 2.90 -13.55
CA HIS A 355 5.84 2.09 -14.61
C HIS A 355 6.03 0.62 -14.27
N LEU A 356 4.98 -0.02 -13.77
CA LEU A 356 5.01 -1.41 -13.34
C LEU A 356 5.05 -2.35 -14.54
N GLU A 357 5.96 -3.32 -14.49
CA GLU A 357 6.11 -4.36 -15.53
C GLU A 357 5.71 -5.75 -15.01
N GLY A 358 5.43 -5.88 -13.70
CA GLY A 358 5.01 -7.12 -13.06
C GLY A 358 5.95 -7.57 -11.96
N ARG A 359 6.06 -8.88 -11.75
CA ARG A 359 7.00 -9.46 -10.79
C ARG A 359 8.20 -10.07 -11.50
N PHE A 360 9.32 -10.10 -10.78
CA PHE A 360 10.52 -10.76 -11.25
C PHE A 360 10.22 -12.23 -11.57
N PRO A 361 10.52 -12.69 -12.80
CA PRO A 361 10.15 -14.03 -13.23
C PRO A 361 11.05 -15.11 -12.59
N GLY A 362 10.46 -16.19 -12.10
CA GLY A 362 11.19 -17.35 -11.58
C GLY A 362 11.53 -17.27 -10.10
N ALA A 363 12.76 -17.67 -9.74
CA ALA A 363 13.24 -17.62 -8.36
C ALA A 363 13.47 -16.19 -7.89
N GLU A 364 13.45 -15.98 -6.57
CA GLU A 364 13.74 -14.70 -5.93
C GLU A 364 15.01 -14.05 -6.51
N PRO A 365 15.01 -12.73 -6.82
CA PRO A 365 16.19 -12.03 -7.34
C PRO A 365 17.41 -12.24 -6.42
N ARG A 366 18.59 -12.48 -6.99
CA ARG A 366 19.81 -12.74 -6.21
C ARG A 366 20.10 -11.66 -5.17
N GLY A 367 19.81 -10.39 -5.51
CA GLY A 367 19.95 -9.27 -4.59
C GLY A 367 19.03 -9.39 -3.39
N CYS A 368 17.75 -9.77 -3.59
CA CYS A 368 16.78 -9.99 -2.52
C CYS A 368 17.18 -11.19 -1.66
N SER A 369 17.53 -12.32 -2.27
CA SER A 369 17.96 -13.54 -1.53
C SER A 369 19.18 -13.25 -0.67
N ARG A 370 20.20 -12.55 -1.20
CA ARG A 370 21.39 -12.15 -0.45
C ARG A 370 21.03 -11.22 0.72
N ALA A 371 20.21 -10.19 0.49
CA ALA A 371 19.77 -9.30 1.55
C ALA A 371 18.97 -10.05 2.63
N MET A 372 18.17 -11.04 2.23
CA MET A 372 17.44 -11.89 3.17
C MET A 372 18.38 -12.78 4.00
N ASP A 373 19.38 -13.42 3.37
CA ASP A 373 20.35 -14.26 4.07
C ASP A 373 21.17 -13.45 5.07
N GLU A 374 21.62 -12.24 4.71
CA GLU A 374 22.32 -11.31 5.59
C GLU A 374 21.45 -10.88 6.78
N LEU A 375 20.16 -10.59 6.53
CA LEU A 375 19.20 -10.22 7.59
C LEU A 375 18.94 -11.41 8.54
N MET A 376 18.75 -12.61 8.02
CA MET A 376 18.55 -13.82 8.83
C MET A 376 19.78 -14.15 9.66
N ALA A 377 20.97 -14.06 9.08
CA ALA A 377 22.24 -14.29 9.80
C ALA A 377 22.40 -13.30 10.97
N SER A 378 22.04 -12.03 10.78
CA SER A 378 22.11 -11.00 11.83
C SER A 378 21.05 -11.16 12.91
N SER A 379 19.90 -11.76 12.60
CA SER A 379 18.76 -11.85 13.52
C SER A 379 18.88 -12.97 14.56
N GLN A 380 19.81 -13.91 14.43
CA GLN A 380 19.97 -15.12 15.25
C GLN A 380 18.68 -16.00 15.30
N VAL A 381 17.76 -15.78 14.37
CA VAL A 381 16.54 -16.59 14.26
C VAL A 381 16.86 -17.80 13.36
N THR A 382 16.88 -18.98 13.97
CA THR A 382 16.97 -20.25 13.21
C THR A 382 15.69 -20.39 12.38
N ARG A 383 15.81 -20.67 11.07
CA ARG A 383 14.66 -21.06 10.25
C ARG A 383 13.96 -22.24 10.91
N ARG A 384 12.76 -22.03 11.43
CA ARG A 384 11.88 -23.12 11.87
C ARG A 384 10.99 -23.57 10.73
#